data_8c3bf58af466ca0e6f722e760721fc7c
#
_entry.id   8c3bf58af466ca0e6f722e760721fc7c
#
_cell.length_a   1.000
_cell.length_b   1.000
_cell.length_c   1.000
_cell.angle_alpha   90.00
_cell.angle_beta   90.00
_cell.angle_gamma   90.00
#
_symmetry.space_group_name_H-M   'P 1'
#
loop_
_entity.id
_entity.type
_entity.pdbx_description
1 polymer ?
#
loop_
_entity_poly.entity_id
_entity_poly.type
_entity_poly.pdbx_seq_one_letter_code
_entity_poly.pdbx_strand_id
1 'polypeptide(L)'
;MGVNNLTIIGNLGSDPETREMASGTKVAKLRVAVNEWRNNEKKTTWFDAVAFNGRAEYILKTCQKGSKVYLEGPWSYEQMDLNTSKWEMIINKVIVLEGRKENAD
;
A
#
# COMPACT_ATOMS: atom_id res chain seq x y z
N MET A 1 -12.94 -7.31 22.61
CA MET A 1 -12.98 -6.58 21.32
C MET A 1 -11.79 -5.63 21.24
N GLY A 2 -11.07 -5.64 20.12
CA GLY A 2 -9.91 -4.80 19.92
C GLY A 2 -10.10 -3.78 18.81
N VAL A 3 -9.18 -2.83 18.73
CA VAL A 3 -9.11 -1.88 17.63
C VAL A 3 -7.77 -2.05 16.94
N ASN A 4 -7.78 -2.14 15.62
CA ASN A 4 -6.58 -2.23 14.80
C ASN A 4 -6.80 -1.43 13.53
N ASN A 5 -6.31 -0.21 13.52
CA ASN A 5 -6.45 0.67 12.39
C ASN A 5 -5.20 1.52 12.22
N LEU A 6 -4.51 1.29 11.12
CA LEU A 6 -3.33 2.05 10.75
C LEU A 6 -3.72 3.05 9.66
N THR A 7 -3.24 4.27 9.78
CA THR A 7 -3.45 5.31 8.78
C THR A 7 -2.10 5.87 8.38
N ILE A 8 -1.81 5.86 7.08
CA ILE A 8 -0.55 6.39 6.56
C ILE A 8 -0.79 7.26 5.33
N ILE A 9 0.10 8.24 5.17
CA ILE A 9 0.25 9.00 3.93
C ILE A 9 1.69 8.83 3.51
N GLY A 10 1.89 8.36 2.29
CA GLY A 10 3.23 8.14 1.80
C GLY A 10 3.27 8.00 0.29
N ASN A 11 4.46 7.73 -0.23
CA ASN A 11 4.68 7.59 -1.67
C ASN A 11 5.05 6.15 -2.01
N LEU A 12 4.52 5.66 -3.13
CA LEU A 12 4.86 4.33 -3.61
C LEU A 12 6.34 4.27 -4.00
N GLY A 13 7.04 3.27 -3.47
CA GLY A 13 8.46 3.04 -3.78
C GLY A 13 8.67 2.30 -5.10
N SER A 14 7.61 1.70 -5.64
CA SER A 14 7.62 0.96 -6.90
C SER A 14 6.22 0.99 -7.49
N ASP A 15 6.09 0.54 -8.74
CA ASP A 15 4.76 0.38 -9.34
C ASP A 15 3.97 -0.67 -8.54
N PRO A 16 2.64 -0.52 -8.42
CA PRO A 16 1.83 -1.55 -7.77
C PRO A 16 2.01 -2.90 -8.44
N GLU A 17 2.19 -3.93 -7.63
CA GLU A 17 2.35 -5.28 -8.13
C GLU A 17 0.98 -5.95 -8.20
N THR A 18 0.65 -6.53 -9.34
CA THR A 18 -0.64 -7.18 -9.53
C THR A 18 -0.50 -8.69 -9.44
N ARG A 19 -1.48 -9.30 -8.79
CA ARG A 19 -1.62 -10.76 -8.72
C ARG A 19 -3.07 -11.13 -8.84
N GLU A 20 -3.32 -12.36 -9.25
CA GLU A 20 -4.65 -12.92 -9.29
C GLU A 20 -4.66 -14.22 -8.50
N MET A 21 -5.58 -14.33 -7.56
CA MET A 21 -5.73 -15.54 -6.76
C MET A 21 -6.44 -16.62 -7.57
N ALA A 22 -6.32 -17.89 -7.14
CA ALA A 22 -6.96 -19.01 -7.79
C ALA A 22 -8.48 -18.83 -7.89
N SER A 23 -9.08 -18.08 -6.97
CA SER A 23 -10.50 -17.76 -6.97
C SER A 23 -10.88 -16.69 -8.00
N GLY A 24 -9.92 -16.10 -8.72
CA GLY A 24 -10.15 -15.00 -9.62
C GLY A 24 -10.07 -13.62 -8.97
N THR A 25 -9.83 -13.56 -7.67
CA THR A 25 -9.71 -12.29 -6.94
C THR A 25 -8.46 -11.54 -7.39
N LYS A 26 -8.62 -10.31 -7.81
CA LYS A 26 -7.51 -9.44 -8.18
C LYS A 26 -6.89 -8.84 -6.92
N VAL A 27 -5.56 -8.83 -6.87
CA VAL A 27 -4.79 -8.32 -5.73
C VAL A 27 -3.77 -7.30 -6.22
N ALA A 28 -3.68 -6.18 -5.53
CA ALA A 28 -2.63 -5.19 -5.74
C ALA A 28 -1.79 -5.08 -4.48
N LYS A 29 -0.48 -5.22 -4.63
CA LYS A 29 0.47 -5.07 -3.53
C LYS A 29 1.23 -3.78 -3.70
N LEU A 30 1.35 -3.03 -2.61
CA LEU A 30 2.03 -1.74 -2.57
C LEU A 30 3.16 -1.78 -1.57
N ARG A 31 4.22 -1.06 -1.88
CA ARG A 31 5.28 -0.73 -0.93
C ARG A 31 5.32 0.78 -0.79
N VAL A 32 5.05 1.28 0.40
CA VAL A 32 4.83 2.70 0.66
C VAL A 32 5.88 3.25 1.61
N ALA A 33 6.51 4.34 1.21
CA ALA A 33 7.49 5.06 2.02
C ALA A 33 6.80 6.21 2.75
N VAL A 34 6.91 6.21 4.07
CA VAL A 34 6.44 7.32 4.90
C VAL A 34 7.66 8.03 5.46
N ASN A 35 7.82 9.29 5.08
CA ASN A 35 8.95 10.11 5.51
C ASN A 35 8.55 11.00 6.66
N GLU A 36 9.38 11.00 7.70
CA GLU A 36 9.18 11.83 8.89
C GLU A 36 10.47 12.57 9.20
N TRP A 37 10.35 13.78 9.75
CA TRP A 37 11.48 14.54 10.22
C TRP A 37 11.56 14.44 11.74
N ARG A 38 12.72 14.00 12.23
CA ARG A 38 12.99 13.94 13.68
C ARG A 38 14.39 14.47 13.93
N ASN A 39 14.52 15.42 14.82
CA ASN A 39 15.84 16.00 15.17
C ASN A 39 16.65 16.44 13.93
N ASN A 40 15.98 17.06 12.98
CA ASN A 40 16.56 17.53 11.71
C ASN A 40 17.06 16.39 10.80
N GLU A 41 16.66 15.15 11.07
CA GLU A 41 16.98 14.01 10.22
C GLU A 41 15.72 13.45 9.58
N LYS A 42 15.84 13.04 8.33
CA LYS A 42 14.77 12.38 7.61
C LYS A 42 14.78 10.89 7.96
N LYS A 43 13.67 10.39 8.46
CA LYS A 43 13.45 8.97 8.73
C LYS A 43 12.42 8.44 7.76
N THR A 44 12.71 7.33 7.11
CA THR A 44 11.77 6.67 6.20
C THR A 44 11.35 5.35 6.79
N THR A 45 10.05 5.16 6.93
CA THR A 45 9.47 3.88 7.32
C THR A 45 8.75 3.28 6.12
N TRP A 46 9.00 2.02 5.85
CA TRP A 46 8.40 1.29 4.74
C TRP A 46 7.24 0.43 5.22
N PHE A 47 6.14 0.52 4.52
CA PHE A 47 4.96 -0.29 4.81
C PHE A 47 4.57 -1.10 3.59
N ASP A 48 4.27 -2.37 3.80
CA ASP A 48 3.64 -3.20 2.78
C ASP A 48 2.14 -3.13 2.96
N ALA A 49 1.41 -3.01 1.87
CA ALA A 49 -0.04 -2.91 1.90
C ALA A 49 -0.64 -3.71 0.75
N VAL A 50 -1.84 -4.22 0.95
CA VAL A 50 -2.52 -5.05 -0.04
C VAL A 50 -3.97 -4.62 -0.18
N ALA A 51 -4.44 -4.58 -1.42
CA ALA A 51 -5.83 -4.29 -1.75
C ALA A 51 -6.41 -5.42 -2.58
N PHE A 52 -7.72 -5.59 -2.51
CA PHE A 52 -8.43 -6.66 -3.21
C PHE A 52 -9.54 -6.10 -4.09
N ASN A 53 -9.79 -6.78 -5.20
CA ASN A 53 -10.93 -6.51 -6.09
C ASN A 53 -11.01 -5.05 -6.56
N GLY A 54 -12.10 -4.35 -6.31
CA GLY A 54 -12.33 -2.99 -6.79
C GLY A 54 -11.27 -1.99 -6.36
N ARG A 55 -10.79 -2.09 -5.11
CA ARG A 55 -9.70 -1.23 -4.63
C ARG A 55 -8.39 -1.54 -5.35
N ALA A 56 -8.12 -2.82 -5.61
CA ALA A 56 -6.95 -3.23 -6.37
C ALA A 56 -7.00 -2.66 -7.79
N GLU A 57 -8.14 -2.78 -8.45
CA GLU A 57 -8.33 -2.24 -9.80
C GLU A 57 -8.14 -0.72 -9.83
N TYR A 58 -8.70 -0.02 -8.85
CA TYR A 58 -8.56 1.43 -8.74
C TYR A 58 -7.09 1.83 -8.58
N ILE A 59 -6.36 1.15 -7.70
CA ILE A 59 -4.94 1.42 -7.46
C ILE A 59 -4.10 1.16 -8.71
N LEU A 60 -4.33 0.02 -9.36
CA LEU A 60 -3.59 -0.35 -10.57
C LEU A 60 -3.82 0.65 -11.70
N LYS A 61 -5.01 1.22 -11.76
CA LYS A 61 -5.38 2.19 -12.79
C LYS A 61 -4.81 3.59 -12.52
N THR A 62 -4.74 3.99 -11.26
CA THR A 62 -4.46 5.39 -10.88
C THR A 62 -3.07 5.63 -10.32
N CYS A 63 -2.34 4.59 -9.92
CA CYS A 63 -1.07 4.73 -9.21
C CYS A 63 0.11 4.16 -10.00
N GLN A 64 1.28 4.74 -9.75
CA GLN A 64 2.56 4.28 -10.26
C GLN A 64 3.63 4.59 -9.22
N LYS A 65 4.85 4.16 -9.45
CA LYS A 65 5.99 4.54 -8.61
C LYS A 65 6.00 6.05 -8.39
N GLY A 66 6.10 6.46 -7.14
CA GLY A 66 6.12 7.88 -6.76
C GLY A 66 4.75 8.47 -6.43
N SER A 67 3.66 7.81 -6.78
CA SER A 67 2.32 8.29 -6.45
C SER A 67 2.17 8.46 -4.94
N LYS A 68 1.46 9.53 -4.53
CA LYS A 68 1.19 9.80 -3.12
C LYS A 68 -0.21 9.34 -2.77
N VAL A 69 -0.32 8.57 -1.71
CA VAL A 69 -1.57 7.94 -1.32
C VAL A 69 -1.84 8.11 0.18
N TYR A 70 -3.12 8.16 0.51
CA TYR A 70 -3.64 8.01 1.87
C TYR A 70 -4.23 6.61 1.96
N LEU A 71 -3.76 5.84 2.93
CA LEU A 71 -4.21 4.47 3.12
C LEU A 71 -4.66 4.26 4.56
N GLU A 72 -5.72 3.48 4.72
CA GLU A 72 -6.27 3.16 6.03
C GLU A 72 -6.72 1.71 6.06
N GLY A 73 -6.39 1.01 7.13
CA GLY A 73 -6.79 -0.37 7.34
C GLY A 73 -6.03 -1.02 8.47
N PRO A 74 -6.37 -2.25 8.84
CA PRO A 74 -5.69 -2.96 9.89
C PRO A 74 -4.27 -3.34 9.51
N TRP A 75 -3.39 -3.33 10.48
CA TRP A 75 -2.02 -3.83 10.36
C TRP A 75 -2.04 -5.30 10.74
N SER A 76 -1.75 -6.16 9.80
CA SER A 76 -1.99 -7.60 9.94
C SER A 76 -0.69 -8.39 9.84
N TYR A 77 -0.57 -9.39 10.69
CA TYR A 77 0.54 -10.34 10.66
C TYR A 77 0.06 -11.63 10.01
N GLU A 78 0.85 -12.13 9.06
CA GLU A 78 0.56 -13.39 8.41
C GLU A 78 1.83 -14.25 8.40
N GLN A 79 1.72 -15.48 8.89
CA GLN A 79 2.78 -16.45 8.81
C GLN A 79 2.58 -17.29 7.54
N MET A 80 3.52 -17.18 6.61
CA MET A 80 3.44 -17.85 5.31
C MET A 80 3.86 -19.30 5.40
N ASP A 81 4.93 -19.56 6.16
CA ASP A 81 5.45 -20.90 6.43
C ASP A 81 6.26 -20.86 7.73
N LEU A 82 7.00 -21.93 8.04
CA LEU A 82 7.75 -22.03 9.29
C LEU A 82 8.81 -20.94 9.48
N ASN A 83 9.32 -20.39 8.39
CA ASN A 83 10.41 -19.42 8.42
C ASN A 83 10.06 -18.05 7.85
N THR A 84 8.88 -17.92 7.27
CA THR A 84 8.48 -16.68 6.58
C THR A 84 7.22 -16.13 7.19
N SER A 85 7.31 -14.89 7.63
CA SER A 85 6.16 -14.14 8.14
C SER A 85 6.24 -12.73 7.60
N LYS A 86 5.11 -12.06 7.55
CA LYS A 86 5.12 -10.66 7.15
C LYS A 86 3.99 -9.87 7.80
N TRP A 87 4.26 -8.58 7.94
CA TRP A 87 3.28 -7.61 8.36
C TRP A 87 2.85 -6.81 7.14
N GLU A 88 1.56 -6.63 6.99
CA GLU A 88 1.03 -5.78 5.93
C GLU A 88 -0.28 -5.13 6.35
N MET A 89 -0.58 -3.99 5.75
CA MET A 89 -1.88 -3.34 5.91
C MET A 89 -2.85 -3.97 4.93
N ILE A 90 -4.05 -4.30 5.42
CA ILE A 90 -5.17 -4.65 4.54
C ILE A 90 -5.91 -3.35 4.24
N ILE A 91 -5.82 -2.88 3.02
CA ILE A 91 -6.37 -1.57 2.65
C ILE A 91 -7.90 -1.59 2.64
N ASN A 92 -8.50 -0.83 3.55
CA ASN A 92 -9.95 -0.63 3.59
C ASN A 92 -10.36 0.68 2.91
N LYS A 93 -9.46 1.65 2.90
CA LYS A 93 -9.71 2.95 2.31
C LYS A 93 -8.45 3.44 1.63
N VAL A 94 -8.59 3.93 0.40
CA VAL A 94 -7.49 4.51 -0.36
C VAL A 94 -7.97 5.81 -0.99
N ILE A 95 -7.15 6.85 -0.82
CA ILE A 95 -7.35 8.14 -1.52
C ILE A 95 -6.05 8.44 -2.23
N VAL A 96 -6.12 8.61 -3.54
CA VAL A 96 -4.94 8.95 -4.33
C VAL A 96 -4.77 10.47 -4.30
N LEU A 97 -3.70 10.94 -3.65
CA LEU A 97 -3.43 12.35 -3.50
C LEU A 97 -2.66 12.91 -4.68
N GLU A 98 -1.70 12.14 -5.20
CA GLU A 98 -0.98 12.45 -6.43
C GLU A 98 -0.84 11.13 -7.20
N GLY A 99 -1.62 11.00 -8.25
CA GLY A 99 -1.71 9.78 -9.02
C GLY A 99 -0.71 9.68 -10.15
N ARG A 100 -1.04 8.82 -11.10
CA ARG A 100 -0.27 8.62 -12.31
C ARG A 100 -0.27 9.91 -13.12
N LYS A 101 0.92 10.38 -13.51
CA LYS A 101 1.05 11.55 -14.36
C LYS A 101 0.72 11.17 -15.78
N GLU A 102 -0.20 11.92 -16.39
CA GLU A 102 -0.45 11.78 -17.80
C GLU A 102 0.70 12.45 -18.56
N ASN A 103 1.15 11.79 -19.63
CA ASN A 103 2.08 12.42 -20.54
C ASN A 103 1.30 13.45 -21.35
N ALA A 104 1.57 14.73 -21.09
CA ALA A 104 1.02 15.80 -21.90
C ALA A 104 1.82 15.88 -23.19
N ASP A 105 1.26 15.39 -24.23
CA ASP A 105 1.82 15.54 -25.58
C ASP A 105 1.02 16.61 -26.34
#